data_8427a9707aff9222daf8d3b6cafe52cf
#
_entry.id   8427a9707aff9222daf8d3b6cafe52cf
#
_cell.length_a   1.000
_cell.length_b   1.000
_cell.length_c   1.000
_cell.angle_alpha   90.00
_cell.angle_beta   90.00
_cell.angle_gamma   90.00
#
_symmetry.space_group_name_H-M   'P 1'
#
loop_
_entity.id
_entity.type
_entity.pdbx_description
1 polymer ?
#
loop_
_entity_poly.entity_id
_entity_poly.type
_entity_poly.pdbx_seq_one_letter_code
_entity_poly.pdbx_strand_id
1 'polypeptide(L)'
;MKKEYIPRVADSSVKELLEYTGAVLIEGTKGCGKTRTAKEHSKSEISLQDPTRSGYYAEIAATKLSILLEGDTPRLIDEWQLIPSIWNGIKYLVDERGETGQFILTGSATPPLDDRRHSGAGRFSRILMRPMSLFESGESNGKVSLEKLFRKETVEEISQLTLEDMVAALIRGGWPQTIGETERYAEVYLKNYVDAIVSSDVSIVDGVKRNPASVMQLMRSLSRNISTVASIPTIKKDMDGVENVSEKTIAEYINVLKRIYIVEDLPAWNPSLRSSTAVRTSPKRHFVDPSIAASVMHANKKDLLLDFNTLGFLFESLCVRDLRVYAQAIDGDVSHYKDSNGLEADAIVHLRDGSWGAVEIKLGTNEVDKAAKNLLKLRDSINTERMKSPSFLMVLTAGEFAYQRKDGVSVVPIGCLSATEVE
;
A
#
# COMPACT_ATOMS: atom_id res chain seq x y z
N MET A 1 -18.53 -19.74 8.48
CA MET A 1 -19.45 -18.76 7.81
C MET A 1 -18.61 -17.83 6.94
N LYS A 2 -19.09 -17.43 5.75
CA LYS A 2 -18.40 -16.37 5.00
C LYS A 2 -18.51 -15.08 5.81
N LYS A 3 -17.37 -14.41 6.13
CA LYS A 3 -17.40 -13.09 6.77
C LYS A 3 -18.16 -12.11 5.89
N GLU A 4 -18.91 -11.21 6.51
CA GLU A 4 -19.55 -10.09 5.81
C GLU A 4 -18.50 -9.21 5.13
N TYR A 5 -18.88 -8.52 4.07
CA TYR A 5 -17.97 -7.57 3.40
C TYR A 5 -17.76 -6.36 4.29
N ILE A 6 -16.53 -6.01 4.51
CA ILE A 6 -16.15 -4.75 5.17
C ILE A 6 -15.86 -3.75 4.06
N PRO A 7 -16.61 -2.62 3.98
CA PRO A 7 -16.38 -1.59 2.97
C PRO A 7 -14.95 -1.10 2.96
N ARG A 8 -14.44 -0.85 1.76
CA ARG A 8 -13.06 -0.41 1.55
C ARG A 8 -13.03 1.04 1.09
N VAL A 9 -12.01 1.76 1.49
CA VAL A 9 -11.74 3.10 0.96
C VAL A 9 -11.61 3.07 -0.57
N ALA A 10 -11.10 1.98 -1.12
CA ALA A 10 -10.99 1.77 -2.56
C ALA A 10 -12.32 1.62 -3.31
N ASP A 11 -13.45 1.35 -2.62
CA ASP A 11 -14.76 1.14 -3.28
C ASP A 11 -15.22 2.35 -4.08
N SER A 12 -15.05 3.56 -3.53
CA SER A 12 -15.38 4.80 -4.22
C SER A 12 -14.57 4.98 -5.50
N SER A 13 -13.26 4.73 -5.42
CA SER A 13 -12.37 4.82 -6.58
C SER A 13 -12.68 3.77 -7.64
N VAL A 14 -13.02 2.53 -7.25
CA VAL A 14 -13.45 1.48 -8.21
C VAL A 14 -14.70 1.93 -8.94
N LYS A 15 -15.71 2.43 -8.21
CA LYS A 15 -16.96 2.92 -8.79
C LYS A 15 -16.72 4.06 -9.78
N GLU A 16 -15.95 5.06 -9.37
CA GLU A 16 -15.62 6.21 -10.20
C GLU A 16 -14.88 5.79 -11.48
N LEU A 17 -13.84 4.95 -11.37
CA LEU A 17 -13.06 4.52 -12.53
C LEU A 17 -13.87 3.69 -13.52
N LEU A 18 -14.88 2.93 -13.08
CA LEU A 18 -15.81 2.23 -13.95
C LEU A 18 -16.69 3.20 -14.78
N GLU A 19 -16.92 4.42 -14.31
CA GLU A 19 -17.64 5.45 -15.07
C GLU A 19 -16.77 6.03 -16.20
N TYR A 20 -15.44 6.03 -16.06
CA TYR A 20 -14.52 6.67 -17.01
C TYR A 20 -13.80 5.74 -17.94
N THR A 21 -13.63 4.45 -17.58
CA THR A 21 -12.82 3.51 -18.38
C THR A 21 -13.55 2.20 -18.65
N GLY A 22 -13.18 1.54 -19.74
CA GLY A 22 -13.78 0.26 -20.14
C GLY A 22 -13.45 -0.89 -19.19
N ALA A 23 -12.30 -0.84 -18.54
CA ALA A 23 -11.88 -1.86 -17.60
C ALA A 23 -11.10 -1.29 -16.40
N VAL A 24 -11.31 -1.84 -15.21
CA VAL A 24 -10.57 -1.50 -13.98
C VAL A 24 -9.78 -2.72 -13.53
N LEU A 25 -8.46 -2.55 -13.36
CA LEU A 25 -7.57 -3.57 -12.82
C LEU A 25 -7.29 -3.27 -11.34
N ILE A 26 -7.72 -4.16 -10.45
CA ILE A 26 -7.42 -4.12 -9.02
C ILE A 26 -6.21 -5.01 -8.75
N GLU A 27 -5.05 -4.38 -8.55
CA GLU A 27 -3.78 -5.03 -8.22
C GLU A 27 -3.51 -4.98 -6.71
N GLY A 28 -2.64 -5.84 -6.21
CA GLY A 28 -2.20 -5.83 -4.81
C GLY A 28 -1.85 -7.21 -4.30
N THR A 29 -1.28 -7.25 -3.09
CA THR A 29 -0.80 -8.50 -2.49
C THR A 29 -1.92 -9.52 -2.30
N LYS A 30 -1.57 -10.79 -2.22
CA LYS A 30 -2.53 -11.88 -1.88
C LYS A 30 -3.18 -11.59 -0.52
N GLY A 31 -4.45 -11.93 -0.38
CA GLY A 31 -5.16 -11.81 0.89
C GLY A 31 -5.60 -10.39 1.30
N CYS A 32 -5.27 -9.32 0.55
CA CYS A 32 -5.68 -7.96 0.90
C CYS A 32 -7.17 -7.63 0.61
N GLY A 33 -7.90 -8.54 -0.07
CA GLY A 33 -9.36 -8.42 -0.26
C GLY A 33 -9.82 -8.10 -1.69
N LYS A 34 -8.92 -8.04 -2.69
CA LYS A 34 -9.23 -7.67 -4.10
C LYS A 34 -10.46 -8.35 -4.68
N THR A 35 -10.47 -9.68 -4.65
CA THR A 35 -11.58 -10.48 -5.20
C THR A 35 -12.91 -10.12 -4.55
N ARG A 36 -12.90 -9.88 -3.23
CA ARG A 36 -14.13 -9.54 -2.51
C ARG A 36 -14.63 -8.15 -2.90
N THR A 37 -13.74 -7.15 -2.92
CA THR A 37 -14.06 -5.81 -3.40
C THR A 37 -14.55 -5.84 -4.85
N ALA A 38 -13.86 -6.55 -5.75
CA ALA A 38 -14.28 -6.67 -7.14
C ALA A 38 -15.68 -7.27 -7.30
N LYS A 39 -16.04 -8.26 -6.46
CA LYS A 39 -17.38 -8.88 -6.47
C LYS A 39 -18.51 -7.91 -6.08
N GLU A 40 -18.25 -6.98 -5.16
CA GLU A 40 -19.25 -5.97 -4.75
C GLU A 40 -19.61 -5.01 -5.90
N HIS A 41 -18.71 -4.84 -6.88
CA HIS A 41 -18.89 -3.96 -8.03
C HIS A 41 -19.17 -4.68 -9.35
N SER A 42 -19.28 -6.02 -9.36
CA SER A 42 -19.51 -6.82 -10.57
C SER A 42 -20.92 -7.41 -10.63
N LYS A 43 -21.43 -7.60 -11.85
CA LYS A 43 -22.72 -8.30 -12.11
C LYS A 43 -22.55 -9.74 -12.53
N SER A 44 -21.40 -10.08 -13.08
CA SER A 44 -21.04 -11.46 -13.42
C SER A 44 -19.57 -11.72 -13.14
N GLU A 45 -19.18 -12.99 -12.93
CA GLU A 45 -17.81 -13.33 -12.59
C GLU A 45 -17.30 -14.62 -13.25
N ILE A 46 -15.98 -14.68 -13.42
CA ILE A 46 -15.24 -15.90 -13.70
C ILE A 46 -13.97 -15.91 -12.85
N SER A 47 -13.72 -17.01 -12.13
CA SER A 47 -12.49 -17.21 -11.35
C SER A 47 -11.59 -18.19 -12.08
N LEU A 48 -10.46 -17.70 -12.60
CA LEU A 48 -9.53 -18.51 -13.38
C LEU A 48 -8.70 -19.46 -12.52
N GLN A 49 -8.70 -19.29 -11.21
CA GLN A 49 -8.01 -20.17 -10.26
C GLN A 49 -8.84 -21.39 -9.83
N ASP A 50 -10.06 -21.58 -10.34
CA ASP A 50 -10.89 -22.75 -10.04
C ASP A 50 -10.18 -24.03 -10.54
N PRO A 51 -9.65 -24.89 -9.65
CA PRO A 51 -8.85 -26.05 -10.04
C PRO A 51 -9.66 -27.09 -10.84
N THR A 52 -10.98 -27.06 -10.72
CA THR A 52 -11.87 -27.99 -11.46
C THR A 52 -12.09 -27.55 -12.90
N ARG A 53 -11.81 -26.29 -13.25
CA ARG A 53 -12.08 -25.69 -14.56
C ARG A 53 -10.86 -25.05 -15.21
N SER A 54 -9.72 -24.93 -14.54
CA SER A 54 -8.55 -24.20 -15.04
C SER A 54 -8.05 -24.74 -16.40
N GLY A 55 -7.98 -26.06 -16.58
CA GLY A 55 -7.64 -26.67 -17.87
C GLY A 55 -8.65 -26.34 -18.98
N TYR A 56 -9.93 -26.40 -18.67
CA TYR A 56 -11.01 -26.03 -19.58
C TYR A 56 -10.96 -24.54 -19.99
N TYR A 57 -10.70 -23.65 -19.03
CA TYR A 57 -10.54 -22.23 -19.34
C TYR A 57 -9.34 -21.93 -20.24
N ALA A 58 -8.22 -22.63 -20.05
CA ALA A 58 -7.06 -22.50 -20.91
C ALA A 58 -7.35 -22.97 -22.34
N GLU A 59 -8.08 -24.07 -22.52
CA GLU A 59 -8.51 -24.58 -23.85
C GLU A 59 -9.48 -23.61 -24.53
N ILE A 60 -10.49 -23.11 -23.83
CA ILE A 60 -11.43 -22.12 -24.38
C ILE A 60 -10.66 -20.85 -24.77
N ALA A 61 -9.76 -20.37 -23.93
CA ALA A 61 -8.98 -19.16 -24.22
C ALA A 61 -8.13 -19.32 -25.50
N ALA A 62 -7.62 -20.52 -25.77
CA ALA A 62 -6.85 -20.82 -26.98
C ALA A 62 -7.71 -20.92 -28.24
N THR A 63 -8.99 -21.30 -28.11
CA THR A 63 -9.88 -21.56 -29.26
C THR A 63 -10.86 -20.41 -29.51
N LYS A 64 -11.54 -19.93 -28.49
CA LYS A 64 -12.56 -18.88 -28.59
C LYS A 64 -12.64 -18.06 -27.27
N LEU A 65 -11.65 -17.19 -27.09
CA LEU A 65 -11.49 -16.36 -25.89
C LEU A 65 -12.76 -15.55 -25.53
N SER A 66 -13.55 -15.13 -26.53
CA SER A 66 -14.78 -14.34 -26.31
C SER A 66 -15.76 -15.01 -25.36
N ILE A 67 -15.83 -16.36 -25.34
CA ILE A 67 -16.73 -17.09 -24.43
C ILE A 67 -16.43 -16.80 -22.96
N LEU A 68 -15.15 -16.66 -22.58
CA LEU A 68 -14.76 -16.34 -21.21
C LEU A 68 -15.12 -14.89 -20.82
N LEU A 69 -15.25 -14.02 -21.83
CA LEU A 69 -15.50 -12.59 -21.66
C LEU A 69 -16.98 -12.22 -21.79
N GLU A 70 -17.86 -13.17 -22.16
CA GLU A 70 -19.30 -12.98 -22.24
C GLU A 70 -19.94 -13.01 -20.83
N GLY A 71 -20.87 -12.07 -20.55
CA GLY A 71 -21.63 -11.98 -19.32
C GLY A 71 -22.08 -10.56 -19.03
N ASP A 72 -22.91 -10.40 -17.99
CA ASP A 72 -23.38 -9.09 -17.55
C ASP A 72 -22.22 -8.21 -17.06
N THR A 73 -22.23 -6.95 -17.45
CA THR A 73 -21.19 -5.97 -17.13
C THR A 73 -21.57 -5.07 -15.94
N PRO A 74 -20.64 -4.68 -15.07
CA PRO A 74 -19.21 -5.04 -15.07
C PRO A 74 -18.98 -6.52 -14.83
N ARG A 75 -18.11 -7.16 -15.67
CA ARG A 75 -17.74 -8.56 -15.53
C ARG A 75 -16.41 -8.72 -14.80
N LEU A 76 -16.39 -9.48 -13.70
CA LEU A 76 -15.16 -9.80 -12.97
C LEU A 76 -14.38 -10.93 -13.65
N ILE A 77 -13.11 -10.70 -13.92
CA ILE A 77 -12.11 -11.72 -14.30
C ILE A 77 -11.10 -11.83 -13.16
N ASP A 78 -11.31 -12.83 -12.29
CA ASP A 78 -10.49 -13.01 -11.09
C ASP A 78 -9.20 -13.77 -11.41
N GLU A 79 -8.04 -13.22 -10.95
CA GLU A 79 -6.67 -13.71 -11.20
C GLU A 79 -6.34 -13.80 -12.70
N TRP A 80 -6.61 -12.71 -13.45
CA TRP A 80 -6.47 -12.65 -14.91
C TRP A 80 -5.11 -13.10 -15.45
N GLN A 81 -4.03 -12.91 -14.66
CA GLN A 81 -2.67 -13.25 -15.08
C GLN A 81 -2.44 -14.75 -15.31
N LEU A 82 -3.36 -15.61 -14.87
CA LEU A 82 -3.31 -17.05 -15.16
C LEU A 82 -3.56 -17.35 -16.64
N ILE A 83 -4.26 -16.44 -17.36
CA ILE A 83 -4.48 -16.53 -18.81
C ILE A 83 -4.15 -15.16 -19.43
N PRO A 84 -2.87 -14.86 -19.74
CA PRO A 84 -2.45 -13.53 -20.18
C PRO A 84 -3.12 -13.01 -21.47
N SER A 85 -3.62 -13.90 -22.35
CA SER A 85 -4.35 -13.53 -23.58
C SER A 85 -5.66 -12.77 -23.30
N ILE A 86 -6.24 -12.91 -22.10
CA ILE A 86 -7.42 -12.18 -21.65
C ILE A 86 -7.21 -10.66 -21.72
N TRP A 87 -6.02 -10.18 -21.41
CA TRP A 87 -5.68 -8.76 -21.50
C TRP A 87 -5.97 -8.16 -22.88
N ASN A 88 -5.45 -8.80 -23.93
CA ASN A 88 -5.66 -8.33 -25.30
C ASN A 88 -7.11 -8.53 -25.76
N GLY A 89 -7.78 -9.59 -25.28
CA GLY A 89 -9.20 -9.85 -25.57
C GLY A 89 -10.10 -8.76 -24.97
N ILE A 90 -9.88 -8.38 -23.72
CA ILE A 90 -10.62 -7.29 -23.08
C ILE A 90 -10.37 -5.96 -23.79
N LYS A 91 -9.08 -5.65 -24.09
CA LYS A 91 -8.75 -4.43 -24.84
C LYS A 91 -9.54 -4.34 -26.16
N TYR A 92 -9.57 -5.44 -26.93
CA TYR A 92 -10.31 -5.51 -28.19
C TYR A 92 -11.82 -5.26 -27.97
N LEU A 93 -12.44 -5.92 -26.98
CA LEU A 93 -13.86 -5.76 -26.70
C LEU A 93 -14.22 -4.35 -26.20
N VAL A 94 -13.37 -3.74 -25.37
CA VAL A 94 -13.56 -2.36 -24.94
C VAL A 94 -13.51 -1.39 -26.12
N ASP A 95 -12.56 -1.60 -27.05
CA ASP A 95 -12.47 -0.78 -28.28
C ASP A 95 -13.67 -1.01 -29.21
N GLU A 96 -14.15 -2.26 -29.36
CA GLU A 96 -15.26 -2.62 -30.25
C GLU A 96 -16.60 -2.07 -29.74
N ARG A 97 -16.87 -2.19 -28.42
CA ARG A 97 -18.13 -1.76 -27.82
C ARG A 97 -18.19 -0.25 -27.59
N GLY A 98 -17.05 0.39 -27.33
CA GLY A 98 -16.95 1.83 -27.07
C GLY A 98 -17.63 2.27 -25.76
N GLU A 99 -17.85 1.36 -24.81
CA GLU A 99 -18.56 1.61 -23.56
C GLU A 99 -17.58 1.58 -22.37
N THR A 100 -17.94 2.28 -21.28
CA THR A 100 -17.24 2.22 -19.98
C THR A 100 -17.81 1.12 -19.09
N GLY A 101 -17.15 0.81 -17.97
CA GLY A 101 -17.65 -0.08 -16.93
C GLY A 101 -17.87 -1.53 -17.35
N GLN A 102 -17.09 -2.05 -18.31
CA GLN A 102 -17.34 -3.39 -18.86
C GLN A 102 -16.68 -4.50 -18.05
N PHE A 103 -15.45 -4.27 -17.57
CA PHE A 103 -14.67 -5.32 -16.91
C PHE A 103 -14.01 -4.84 -15.61
N ILE A 104 -13.94 -5.76 -14.66
CA ILE A 104 -13.07 -5.65 -13.49
C ILE A 104 -12.10 -6.83 -13.53
N LEU A 105 -10.81 -6.57 -13.42
CA LEU A 105 -9.78 -7.61 -13.33
C LEU A 105 -9.16 -7.57 -11.94
N THR A 106 -8.82 -8.73 -11.40
CA THR A 106 -7.98 -8.79 -10.20
C THR A 106 -6.67 -9.50 -10.53
N GLY A 107 -5.58 -9.04 -9.90
CA GLY A 107 -4.26 -9.65 -10.02
C GLY A 107 -3.43 -9.54 -8.75
N SER A 108 -2.85 -10.66 -8.32
CA SER A 108 -1.99 -10.74 -7.14
C SER A 108 -0.49 -10.64 -7.46
N ALA A 109 -0.15 -10.53 -8.73
CA ALA A 109 1.21 -10.32 -9.21
C ALA A 109 1.21 -9.58 -10.54
N THR A 110 2.25 -8.78 -10.78
CA THR A 110 2.50 -8.20 -12.09
C THR A 110 3.16 -9.26 -12.98
N PRO A 111 2.50 -9.74 -14.07
CA PRO A 111 3.10 -10.70 -14.97
C PRO A 111 4.43 -10.18 -15.54
N PRO A 112 5.35 -11.07 -15.99
CA PRO A 112 6.50 -10.67 -16.77
C PRO A 112 6.07 -9.84 -17.99
N LEU A 113 6.95 -8.92 -18.42
CA LEU A 113 6.73 -8.20 -19.66
C LEU A 113 6.67 -9.23 -20.80
N ASP A 114 5.58 -9.22 -21.53
CA ASP A 114 5.40 -10.00 -22.77
C ASP A 114 5.29 -9.01 -23.92
N ASP A 115 6.17 -9.12 -24.90
CA ASP A 115 6.20 -8.25 -26.09
C ASP A 115 4.88 -8.29 -26.89
N ARG A 116 4.08 -9.35 -26.70
CA ARG A 116 2.75 -9.49 -27.30
C ARG A 116 1.64 -8.76 -26.54
N ARG A 117 1.90 -8.32 -25.31
CA ARG A 117 0.91 -7.64 -24.48
C ARG A 117 0.92 -6.14 -24.79
N HIS A 118 -0.16 -5.63 -25.36
CA HIS A 118 -0.36 -4.20 -25.54
C HIS A 118 -0.48 -3.47 -24.18
N SER A 119 -0.05 -2.23 -24.11
CA SER A 119 -0.04 -1.44 -22.85
C SER A 119 -1.42 -1.24 -22.23
N GLY A 120 -2.49 -1.30 -23.03
CA GLY A 120 -3.86 -1.03 -22.56
C GLY A 120 -4.12 0.44 -22.22
N ALA A 121 -3.19 1.34 -22.52
CA ALA A 121 -3.32 2.77 -22.22
C ALA A 121 -4.65 3.35 -22.76
N GLY A 122 -5.36 4.09 -21.89
CA GLY A 122 -6.66 4.71 -22.21
C GLY A 122 -7.86 3.74 -22.16
N ARG A 123 -7.68 2.43 -21.93
CA ARG A 123 -8.74 1.41 -21.82
C ARG A 123 -8.86 0.85 -20.42
N PHE A 124 -7.73 0.82 -19.72
CA PHE A 124 -7.64 0.28 -18.36
C PHE A 124 -7.23 1.36 -17.38
N SER A 125 -7.98 1.47 -16.31
CA SER A 125 -7.55 2.13 -15.08
C SER A 125 -7.00 1.10 -14.09
N ARG A 126 -6.11 1.54 -13.18
CA ARG A 126 -5.47 0.66 -12.20
C ARG A 126 -5.65 1.21 -10.80
N ILE A 127 -5.95 0.32 -9.87
CA ILE A 127 -6.00 0.59 -8.44
C ILE A 127 -5.06 -0.38 -7.75
N LEU A 128 -4.15 0.15 -6.92
CA LEU A 128 -3.34 -0.66 -6.03
C LEU A 128 -4.06 -0.79 -4.68
N MET A 129 -4.58 -1.98 -4.42
CA MET A 129 -5.29 -2.29 -3.19
C MET A 129 -4.32 -2.86 -2.14
N ARG A 130 -4.24 -2.21 -0.99
CA ARG A 130 -3.41 -2.59 0.15
C ARG A 130 -4.23 -3.34 1.21
N PRO A 131 -3.59 -3.98 2.20
CA PRO A 131 -4.29 -4.39 3.43
C PRO A 131 -5.10 -3.24 4.02
N MET A 132 -6.07 -3.54 4.85
CA MET A 132 -6.99 -2.56 5.42
C MET A 132 -6.24 -1.54 6.29
N SER A 133 -6.60 -0.27 6.14
CA SER A 133 -6.20 0.81 7.05
C SER A 133 -6.87 0.62 8.43
N LEU A 134 -6.41 1.37 9.43
CA LEU A 134 -7.04 1.37 10.76
C LEU A 134 -8.49 1.89 10.70
N PHE A 135 -8.81 2.77 9.77
CA PHE A 135 -10.20 3.21 9.55
C PHE A 135 -11.07 2.07 8.99
N GLU A 136 -10.59 1.37 7.97
CA GLU A 136 -11.34 0.26 7.36
C GLU A 136 -11.53 -0.92 8.33
N SER A 137 -10.58 -1.14 9.22
CA SER A 137 -10.63 -2.22 10.23
C SER A 137 -11.30 -1.82 11.56
N GLY A 138 -11.71 -0.55 11.69
CA GLY A 138 -12.53 -0.06 12.80
C GLY A 138 -11.75 0.46 14.02
N GLU A 139 -10.42 0.57 13.94
CA GLU A 139 -9.60 1.13 15.01
C GLU A 139 -9.50 2.67 14.95
N SER A 140 -9.67 3.28 13.76
CA SER A 140 -9.80 4.72 13.64
C SER A 140 -11.28 5.13 13.58
N ASN A 141 -11.65 6.19 14.30
CA ASN A 141 -13.00 6.76 14.25
C ASN A 141 -13.26 7.61 12.99
N GLY A 142 -12.20 7.94 12.23
CA GLY A 142 -12.27 8.64 10.95
C GLY A 142 -12.71 10.10 11.00
N LYS A 143 -12.80 10.73 12.17
CA LYS A 143 -13.35 12.09 12.31
C LYS A 143 -12.41 13.20 11.81
N VAL A 144 -11.13 12.90 11.64
CA VAL A 144 -10.16 13.75 10.97
C VAL A 144 -9.86 13.15 9.61
N SER A 145 -10.30 13.78 8.52
CA SER A 145 -10.01 13.29 7.17
C SER A 145 -8.88 14.08 6.50
N LEU A 146 -8.14 13.42 5.60
CA LEU A 146 -7.18 14.13 4.74
C LEU A 146 -7.87 15.23 3.95
N GLU A 147 -9.09 15.00 3.48
CA GLU A 147 -9.89 15.98 2.75
C GLU A 147 -10.12 17.26 3.54
N LYS A 148 -10.51 17.17 4.84
CA LYS A 148 -10.62 18.32 5.75
C LYS A 148 -9.30 19.06 5.93
N LEU A 149 -8.21 18.32 6.09
CA LEU A 149 -6.88 18.93 6.21
C LEU A 149 -6.48 19.70 4.95
N PHE A 150 -6.78 19.18 3.75
CA PHE A 150 -6.56 19.88 2.49
C PHE A 150 -7.43 21.14 2.35
N ARG A 151 -8.63 21.15 2.91
CA ARG A 151 -9.51 22.34 3.01
C ARG A 151 -9.08 23.32 4.10
N LYS A 152 -8.01 23.01 4.85
CA LYS A 152 -7.49 23.83 5.98
C LYS A 152 -8.49 23.98 7.14
N GLU A 153 -9.33 23.00 7.33
CA GLU A 153 -10.25 22.96 8.46
C GLU A 153 -9.49 22.63 9.76
N THR A 154 -9.94 23.22 10.85
CA THR A 154 -9.38 22.96 12.18
C THR A 154 -9.76 21.57 12.66
N VAL A 155 -8.87 20.92 13.37
CA VAL A 155 -9.09 19.59 13.95
C VAL A 155 -9.20 19.70 15.48
N GLU A 156 -10.24 19.05 16.03
CA GLU A 156 -10.45 18.91 17.48
C GLU A 156 -11.23 17.62 17.71
N GLU A 157 -10.52 16.55 18.07
CA GLU A 157 -11.10 15.22 18.23
C GLU A 157 -10.33 14.40 19.27
N ILE A 158 -10.93 13.29 19.72
CA ILE A 158 -10.34 12.34 20.66
C ILE A 158 -10.31 10.95 20.05
N SER A 159 -9.13 10.32 20.10
CA SER A 159 -8.94 8.93 19.74
C SER A 159 -9.21 8.05 20.96
N GLN A 160 -9.93 6.95 20.74
CA GLN A 160 -10.10 5.88 21.73
C GLN A 160 -9.04 4.79 21.59
N LEU A 161 -8.22 4.84 20.53
CA LEU A 161 -7.20 3.85 20.27
C LEU A 161 -6.03 4.01 21.24
N THR A 162 -5.87 3.08 22.17
CA THR A 162 -4.73 3.07 23.09
C THR A 162 -3.45 2.63 22.37
N LEU A 163 -2.29 2.95 22.97
CA LEU A 163 -1.00 2.47 22.44
C LEU A 163 -0.96 0.93 22.37
N GLU A 164 -1.51 0.24 23.35
CA GLU A 164 -1.57 -1.22 23.38
C GLU A 164 -2.45 -1.80 22.28
N ASP A 165 -3.59 -1.18 22.00
CA ASP A 165 -4.49 -1.61 20.93
C ASP A 165 -3.91 -1.31 19.55
N MET A 166 -3.21 -0.17 19.43
CA MET A 166 -2.48 0.18 18.21
C MET A 166 -1.38 -0.85 17.92
N VAL A 167 -0.61 -1.28 18.92
CA VAL A 167 0.41 -2.33 18.77
C VAL A 167 -0.23 -3.67 18.41
N ALA A 168 -1.36 -4.02 19.01
CA ALA A 168 -2.11 -5.23 18.66
C ALA A 168 -2.59 -5.19 17.20
N ALA A 169 -3.16 -4.07 16.76
CA ALA A 169 -3.59 -3.86 15.37
C ALA A 169 -2.42 -3.90 14.38
N LEU A 170 -1.27 -3.33 14.73
CA LEU A 170 -0.04 -3.37 13.94
C LEU A 170 0.45 -4.82 13.72
N ILE A 171 0.51 -5.62 14.80
CA ILE A 171 0.95 -7.03 14.72
C ILE A 171 -0.06 -7.88 13.95
N ARG A 172 -1.37 -7.69 14.20
CA ARG A 172 -2.43 -8.37 13.47
C ARG A 172 -2.41 -8.07 11.98
N GLY A 173 -2.05 -6.85 11.61
CA GLY A 173 -2.10 -6.31 10.27
C GLY A 173 -3.52 -6.01 9.77
N GLY A 174 -3.59 -5.38 8.60
CA GLY A 174 -4.84 -5.03 7.92
C GLY A 174 -5.40 -6.14 7.03
N TRP A 175 -5.16 -7.40 7.32
CA TRP A 175 -5.62 -8.53 6.53
C TRP A 175 -7.10 -8.83 6.83
N PRO A 176 -8.02 -8.78 5.85
CA PRO A 176 -9.45 -9.01 6.11
C PRO A 176 -9.76 -10.29 6.86
N GLN A 177 -8.94 -11.32 6.69
CA GLN A 177 -9.13 -12.59 7.39
C GLN A 177 -8.79 -12.54 8.88
N THR A 178 -7.91 -11.62 9.30
CA THR A 178 -7.49 -11.49 10.70
C THR A 178 -8.35 -10.51 11.49
N ILE A 179 -9.16 -9.68 10.82
CA ILE A 179 -10.03 -8.70 11.49
C ILE A 179 -11.11 -9.43 12.32
N GLY A 180 -11.21 -9.05 13.61
CA GLY A 180 -12.13 -9.68 14.55
C GLY A 180 -11.72 -11.07 15.05
N GLU A 181 -10.53 -11.55 14.69
CA GLU A 181 -9.99 -12.82 15.15
C GLU A 181 -9.07 -12.63 16.38
N THR A 182 -8.72 -13.74 17.03
CA THR A 182 -7.80 -13.74 18.17
C THR A 182 -6.36 -13.38 17.74
N GLU A 183 -5.57 -12.82 18.65
CA GLU A 183 -4.14 -12.56 18.43
C GLU A 183 -3.41 -13.82 17.93
N ARG A 184 -3.71 -14.99 18.55
CA ARG A 184 -3.11 -16.25 18.13
C ARG A 184 -3.45 -16.66 16.70
N TYR A 185 -4.68 -16.39 16.26
CA TYR A 185 -5.07 -16.63 14.87
C TYR A 185 -4.25 -15.75 13.91
N ALA A 186 -4.11 -14.47 14.21
CA ALA A 186 -3.35 -13.53 13.40
C ALA A 186 -1.86 -13.92 13.31
N GLU A 187 -1.25 -14.32 14.43
CA GLU A 187 0.14 -14.82 14.45
C GLU A 187 0.33 -16.04 13.52
N VAL A 188 -0.56 -17.02 13.63
CA VAL A 188 -0.49 -18.25 12.80
C VAL A 188 -0.72 -17.91 11.33
N TYR A 189 -1.69 -17.03 11.04
CA TYR A 189 -1.97 -16.56 9.68
C TYR A 189 -0.74 -15.88 9.07
N LEU A 190 -0.12 -14.93 9.78
CA LEU A 190 1.03 -14.19 9.27
C LEU A 190 2.27 -15.06 9.12
N LYS A 191 2.52 -15.96 10.06
CA LYS A 191 3.60 -16.94 9.92
C LYS A 191 3.44 -17.76 8.63
N ASN A 192 2.26 -18.35 8.42
CA ASN A 192 1.99 -19.15 7.23
C ASN A 192 2.05 -18.29 5.95
N TYR A 193 1.63 -17.03 6.03
CA TYR A 193 1.68 -16.07 4.92
C TYR A 193 3.14 -15.78 4.52
N VAL A 194 4.02 -15.49 5.47
CA VAL A 194 5.46 -15.29 5.23
C VAL A 194 6.11 -16.56 4.70
N ASP A 195 5.79 -17.72 5.26
CA ASP A 195 6.30 -19.02 4.81
C ASP A 195 5.90 -19.31 3.35
N ALA A 196 4.68 -18.97 2.94
CA ALA A 196 4.20 -19.11 1.57
C ALA A 196 4.92 -18.16 0.60
N ILE A 197 5.15 -16.90 0.98
CA ILE A 197 5.93 -15.95 0.18
C ILE A 197 7.32 -16.53 -0.10
N VAL A 198 8.01 -16.95 0.95
CA VAL A 198 9.41 -17.39 0.88
C VAL A 198 9.56 -18.71 0.14
N SER A 199 8.65 -19.65 0.36
CA SER A 199 8.76 -21.01 -0.20
C SER A 199 8.26 -21.13 -1.64
N SER A 200 7.28 -20.31 -2.04
CA SER A 200 6.59 -20.50 -3.32
C SER A 200 6.39 -19.23 -4.13
N ASP A 201 5.79 -18.17 -3.56
CA ASP A 201 5.30 -17.03 -4.34
C ASP A 201 6.40 -16.28 -5.10
N VAL A 202 7.55 -16.10 -4.48
CA VAL A 202 8.73 -15.47 -5.11
C VAL A 202 9.30 -16.25 -6.30
N SER A 203 9.02 -17.54 -6.39
CA SER A 203 9.48 -18.40 -7.51
C SER A 203 8.41 -18.54 -8.59
N ILE A 204 7.12 -18.51 -8.22
CA ILE A 204 6.00 -18.66 -9.14
C ILE A 204 5.88 -17.44 -10.09
N VAL A 205 6.16 -16.24 -9.61
CA VAL A 205 5.91 -14.99 -10.35
C VAL A 205 6.69 -14.88 -11.69
N ASP A 206 7.83 -15.55 -11.81
CA ASP A 206 8.65 -15.55 -13.02
C ASP A 206 9.24 -16.92 -13.38
N GLY A 207 8.87 -17.97 -12.65
CA GLY A 207 9.35 -19.33 -12.86
C GLY A 207 10.80 -19.60 -12.42
N VAL A 208 11.46 -18.61 -11.83
CA VAL A 208 12.87 -18.76 -11.36
C VAL A 208 12.88 -19.30 -9.95
N LYS A 209 13.49 -20.47 -9.76
CA LYS A 209 13.67 -21.05 -8.43
C LYS A 209 14.64 -20.19 -7.59
N ARG A 210 14.20 -19.82 -6.39
CA ARG A 210 15.00 -19.06 -5.42
C ARG A 210 15.22 -19.88 -4.16
N ASN A 211 16.38 -19.66 -3.51
CA ASN A 211 16.65 -20.29 -2.24
C ASN A 211 15.79 -19.65 -1.15
N PRO A 212 14.89 -20.41 -0.48
CA PRO A 212 14.03 -19.87 0.58
C PRO A 212 14.82 -19.26 1.74
N ALA A 213 15.98 -19.83 2.09
CA ALA A 213 16.82 -19.29 3.18
C ALA A 213 17.34 -17.89 2.84
N SER A 214 17.80 -17.67 1.60
CA SER A 214 18.28 -16.35 1.14
C SER A 214 17.14 -15.34 1.06
N VAL A 215 15.92 -15.75 0.62
CA VAL A 215 14.73 -14.88 0.61
C VAL A 215 14.34 -14.50 2.04
N MET A 216 14.30 -15.45 2.97
CA MET A 216 13.99 -15.17 4.38
C MET A 216 15.02 -14.22 5.00
N GLN A 217 16.31 -14.42 4.71
CA GLN A 217 17.37 -13.52 5.21
C GLN A 217 17.23 -12.10 4.65
N LEU A 218 16.88 -11.96 3.37
CA LEU A 218 16.54 -10.67 2.79
C LEU A 218 15.35 -10.03 3.51
N MET A 219 14.27 -10.79 3.75
CA MET A 219 13.10 -10.25 4.47
C MET A 219 13.45 -9.81 5.89
N ARG A 220 14.34 -10.52 6.58
CA ARG A 220 14.88 -10.11 7.91
C ARG A 220 15.65 -8.80 7.83
N SER A 221 16.54 -8.64 6.83
CA SER A 221 17.25 -7.38 6.63
C SER A 221 16.31 -6.23 6.30
N LEU A 222 15.30 -6.45 5.44
CA LEU A 222 14.28 -5.45 5.12
C LEU A 222 13.42 -5.09 6.33
N SER A 223 13.09 -6.06 7.20
CA SER A 223 12.35 -5.82 8.45
C SER A 223 13.14 -4.96 9.43
N ARG A 224 14.43 -5.26 9.60
CA ARG A 224 15.34 -4.47 10.43
C ARG A 224 15.52 -3.04 9.92
N ASN A 225 15.49 -2.84 8.61
CA ASN A 225 15.68 -1.56 7.94
C ASN A 225 14.36 -0.94 7.45
N ILE A 226 13.22 -1.36 8.01
CA ILE A 226 11.89 -0.82 7.64
C ILE A 226 11.85 0.69 7.87
N SER A 227 11.15 1.43 7.00
CA SER A 227 11.03 2.90 7.07
C SER A 227 12.35 3.65 6.87
N THR A 228 13.40 3.00 6.36
CA THR A 228 14.71 3.63 6.13
C THR A 228 15.12 3.63 4.66
N VAL A 229 16.12 4.43 4.33
CA VAL A 229 16.74 4.50 3.00
C VAL A 229 17.92 3.51 2.86
N ALA A 230 17.85 2.34 3.47
CA ALA A 230 18.93 1.36 3.43
C ALA A 230 19.34 1.01 2.00
N SER A 231 20.65 1.14 1.72
CA SER A 231 21.23 0.82 0.41
C SER A 231 21.37 -0.69 0.18
N ILE A 232 21.51 -1.12 -1.07
CA ILE A 232 21.79 -2.54 -1.38
C ILE A 232 23.05 -3.04 -0.69
N PRO A 233 24.18 -2.30 -0.65
CA PRO A 233 25.35 -2.68 0.15
C PRO A 233 25.07 -2.90 1.64
N THR A 234 24.20 -2.05 2.25
CA THR A 234 23.78 -2.21 3.65
C THR A 234 23.02 -3.52 3.85
N ILE A 235 22.06 -3.81 2.97
CA ILE A 235 21.27 -5.04 2.98
C ILE A 235 22.19 -6.26 2.79
N LYS A 236 23.16 -6.18 1.86
CA LYS A 236 24.13 -7.23 1.62
C LYS A 236 24.93 -7.57 2.89
N LYS A 237 25.41 -6.54 3.58
CA LYS A 237 26.15 -6.72 4.84
C LYS A 237 25.31 -7.43 5.92
N ASP A 238 24.01 -7.15 5.99
CA ASP A 238 23.09 -7.86 6.90
C ASP A 238 22.88 -9.32 6.50
N MET A 239 23.12 -9.67 5.23
CA MET A 239 22.97 -11.04 4.70
C MET A 239 24.27 -11.85 4.71
N ASP A 240 25.40 -11.25 5.06
CA ASP A 240 26.70 -11.94 5.13
C ASP A 240 26.66 -13.10 6.13
N GLY A 241 27.15 -14.27 5.70
CA GLY A 241 27.23 -15.49 6.53
C GLY A 241 26.19 -16.57 6.22
N VAL A 242 25.16 -16.32 5.40
CA VAL A 242 24.18 -17.35 4.97
C VAL A 242 24.52 -17.89 3.58
N GLU A 243 24.76 -17.01 2.64
CA GLU A 243 25.25 -17.32 1.27
C GLU A 243 25.97 -16.09 0.72
N ASN A 244 26.93 -16.29 -0.17
CA ASN A 244 27.59 -15.17 -0.87
C ASN A 244 26.68 -14.64 -2.00
N VAL A 245 25.63 -13.93 -1.62
CA VAL A 245 24.65 -13.37 -2.55
C VAL A 245 25.17 -12.06 -3.14
N SER A 246 25.15 -11.91 -4.47
CA SER A 246 25.58 -10.68 -5.12
C SER A 246 24.58 -9.55 -4.92
N GLU A 247 25.04 -8.28 -4.99
CA GLU A 247 24.16 -7.12 -4.96
C GLU A 247 23.09 -7.15 -6.06
N LYS A 248 23.46 -7.67 -7.25
CA LYS A 248 22.52 -7.87 -8.35
C LYS A 248 21.40 -8.83 -7.98
N THR A 249 21.75 -9.96 -7.37
CA THR A 249 20.77 -10.95 -6.90
C THR A 249 19.84 -10.37 -5.82
N ILE A 250 20.38 -9.57 -4.89
CA ILE A 250 19.58 -8.88 -3.87
C ILE A 250 18.58 -7.93 -4.54
N ALA A 251 19.04 -7.13 -5.51
CA ALA A 251 18.16 -6.22 -6.25
C ALA A 251 17.07 -6.99 -7.01
N GLU A 252 17.40 -8.12 -7.65
CA GLU A 252 16.43 -8.99 -8.31
C GLU A 252 15.39 -9.55 -7.33
N TYR A 253 15.81 -10.00 -6.15
CA TYR A 253 14.90 -10.51 -5.12
C TYR A 253 13.95 -9.40 -4.59
N ILE A 254 14.48 -8.18 -4.35
CA ILE A 254 13.65 -7.04 -3.98
C ILE A 254 12.63 -6.73 -5.08
N ASN A 255 13.04 -6.74 -6.36
CA ASN A 255 12.13 -6.50 -7.47
C ASN A 255 11.02 -7.57 -7.56
N VAL A 256 11.33 -8.82 -7.24
CA VAL A 256 10.30 -9.86 -7.18
C VAL A 256 9.32 -9.62 -6.04
N LEU A 257 9.81 -9.28 -4.84
CA LEU A 257 8.94 -8.92 -3.71
C LEU A 257 8.03 -7.72 -4.04
N LYS A 258 8.51 -6.75 -4.83
CA LYS A 258 7.68 -5.65 -5.34
C LYS A 258 6.63 -6.12 -6.35
N ARG A 259 6.99 -7.02 -7.27
CA ARG A 259 6.07 -7.56 -8.28
C ARG A 259 4.93 -8.37 -7.69
N ILE A 260 5.10 -8.96 -6.51
CA ILE A 260 4.02 -9.62 -5.73
C ILE A 260 3.42 -8.71 -4.65
N TYR A 261 3.73 -7.40 -4.70
CA TYR A 261 3.20 -6.37 -3.81
C TYR A 261 3.46 -6.61 -2.32
N ILE A 262 4.60 -7.21 -1.97
CA ILE A 262 5.02 -7.43 -0.57
C ILE A 262 5.88 -6.27 -0.07
N VAL A 263 6.70 -5.69 -0.94
CA VAL A 263 7.57 -4.54 -0.65
C VAL A 263 7.14 -3.37 -1.52
N GLU A 264 7.02 -2.20 -0.91
CA GLU A 264 6.74 -0.95 -1.59
C GLU A 264 7.82 0.09 -1.28
N ASP A 265 8.30 0.79 -2.31
CA ASP A 265 9.16 1.95 -2.13
C ASP A 265 8.29 3.19 -1.84
N LEU A 266 8.71 4.00 -0.87
CA LEU A 266 8.24 5.36 -0.68
C LEU A 266 9.21 6.30 -1.40
N PRO A 267 8.82 6.86 -2.56
CA PRO A 267 9.72 7.67 -3.37
C PRO A 267 10.06 8.99 -2.68
N ALA A 268 11.18 9.59 -3.06
CA ALA A 268 11.52 10.92 -2.60
C ALA A 268 10.68 11.98 -3.33
N TRP A 269 10.13 12.91 -2.57
CA TRP A 269 9.45 14.08 -3.10
C TRP A 269 10.42 15.24 -3.32
N ASN A 270 10.12 16.09 -4.29
CA ASN A 270 10.86 17.34 -4.48
C ASN A 270 9.91 18.44 -4.97
N PRO A 271 9.99 19.64 -4.38
CA PRO A 271 9.15 20.78 -4.77
C PRO A 271 9.40 21.26 -6.20
N SER A 272 10.52 20.94 -6.80
CA SER A 272 10.83 21.28 -8.18
C SER A 272 10.46 20.15 -9.14
N LEU A 273 9.54 20.40 -10.06
CA LEU A 273 9.08 19.44 -11.08
C LEU A 273 10.22 18.83 -11.93
N ARG A 274 11.34 19.54 -12.10
CA ARG A 274 12.51 19.10 -12.88
C ARG A 274 13.71 18.75 -12.02
N SER A 275 13.51 18.41 -10.75
CA SER A 275 14.64 18.11 -9.87
C SER A 275 15.25 16.74 -10.19
N SER A 276 16.54 16.77 -10.55
CA SER A 276 17.35 15.56 -10.64
C SER A 276 17.63 14.93 -9.25
N THR A 277 17.50 15.70 -8.19
CA THR A 277 17.73 15.24 -6.80
C THR A 277 16.68 14.23 -6.39
N ALA A 278 15.40 14.47 -6.68
CA ALA A 278 14.32 13.51 -6.39
C ALA A 278 14.56 12.15 -7.07
N VAL A 279 15.05 12.17 -8.32
CA VAL A 279 15.34 10.92 -9.06
C VAL A 279 16.55 10.17 -8.49
N ARG A 280 17.51 10.89 -7.89
CA ARG A 280 18.75 10.31 -7.34
C ARG A 280 18.64 9.91 -5.86
N THR A 281 17.65 10.43 -5.15
CA THR A 281 17.44 10.10 -3.73
C THR A 281 16.85 8.70 -3.61
N SER A 282 17.49 7.88 -2.78
CA SER A 282 17.00 6.51 -2.53
C SER A 282 15.63 6.53 -1.85
N PRO A 283 14.70 5.67 -2.26
CA PRO A 283 13.41 5.56 -1.60
C PRO A 283 13.57 4.96 -0.20
N LYS A 284 12.65 5.31 0.73
CA LYS A 284 12.43 4.51 1.93
C LYS A 284 11.72 3.21 1.53
N ARG A 285 12.05 2.10 2.20
CA ARG A 285 11.37 0.81 1.91
C ARG A 285 10.44 0.43 3.03
N HIS A 286 9.25 -0.03 2.62
CA HIS A 286 8.22 -0.53 3.50
C HIS A 286 7.76 -1.90 3.02
N PHE A 287 7.30 -2.74 3.94
CA PHE A 287 6.37 -3.78 3.54
C PHE A 287 5.00 -3.17 3.26
N VAL A 288 4.20 -3.83 2.44
CA VAL A 288 2.83 -3.40 2.17
C VAL A 288 1.98 -3.29 3.45
N ASP A 289 2.37 -4.04 4.48
CA ASP A 289 1.81 -4.01 5.83
C ASP A 289 2.93 -4.29 6.85
N PRO A 290 3.08 -3.50 7.93
CA PRO A 290 4.15 -3.68 8.92
C PRO A 290 4.05 -5.00 9.69
N SER A 291 2.90 -5.65 9.73
CA SER A 291 2.73 -6.97 10.36
C SER A 291 3.62 -8.05 9.74
N ILE A 292 3.97 -7.90 8.45
CA ILE A 292 4.95 -8.80 7.80
C ILE A 292 6.30 -8.65 8.48
N ALA A 293 6.78 -7.42 8.70
CA ALA A 293 8.05 -7.19 9.38
C ALA A 293 8.03 -7.69 10.82
N ALA A 294 6.95 -7.43 11.56
CA ALA A 294 6.76 -7.93 12.93
C ALA A 294 6.82 -9.48 12.96
N SER A 295 6.13 -10.15 12.04
CA SER A 295 6.14 -11.61 11.91
C SER A 295 7.54 -12.16 11.57
N VAL A 296 8.26 -11.55 10.63
CA VAL A 296 9.62 -11.95 10.24
C VAL A 296 10.61 -11.78 11.38
N MET A 297 10.45 -10.75 12.21
CA MET A 297 11.27 -10.50 13.41
C MET A 297 10.82 -11.32 14.62
N HIS A 298 9.72 -12.09 14.52
CA HIS A 298 9.08 -12.79 15.65
C HIS A 298 8.71 -11.85 16.81
N ALA A 299 8.42 -10.59 16.52
CA ALA A 299 8.07 -9.59 17.52
C ALA A 299 6.63 -9.77 17.98
N ASN A 300 6.43 -9.87 19.29
CA ASN A 300 5.12 -9.86 19.93
C ASN A 300 4.82 -8.49 20.57
N LYS A 301 3.58 -8.31 21.07
CA LYS A 301 3.13 -7.07 21.69
C LYS A 301 4.04 -6.62 22.83
N LYS A 302 4.46 -7.54 23.69
CA LYS A 302 5.33 -7.23 24.85
C LYS A 302 6.70 -6.77 24.41
N ASP A 303 7.29 -7.43 23.40
CA ASP A 303 8.61 -7.06 22.89
C ASP A 303 8.60 -5.65 22.30
N LEU A 304 7.57 -5.30 21.52
CA LEU A 304 7.45 -3.98 20.92
C LEU A 304 7.19 -2.87 21.95
N LEU A 305 6.43 -3.15 23.01
CA LEU A 305 6.22 -2.21 24.11
C LEU A 305 7.47 -2.00 24.98
N LEU A 306 8.47 -2.87 24.90
CA LEU A 306 9.78 -2.72 25.56
C LEU A 306 10.85 -2.11 24.64
N ASP A 307 10.66 -2.16 23.31
CA ASP A 307 11.56 -1.58 22.31
C ASP A 307 10.85 -0.50 21.48
N PHE A 308 10.73 0.69 22.06
CA PHE A 308 10.10 1.84 21.39
C PHE A 308 10.86 2.31 20.13
N ASN A 309 12.13 1.96 19.97
CA ASN A 309 12.86 2.29 18.75
C ASN A 309 12.35 1.45 17.57
N THR A 310 12.27 0.14 17.74
CA THR A 310 11.69 -0.76 16.72
C THR A 310 10.20 -0.46 16.50
N LEU A 311 9.44 -0.22 17.58
CA LEU A 311 8.04 0.16 17.47
C LEU A 311 7.85 1.46 16.67
N GLY A 312 8.73 2.45 16.84
CA GLY A 312 8.69 3.71 16.09
C GLY A 312 8.79 3.52 14.58
N PHE A 313 9.71 2.67 14.10
CA PHE A 313 9.85 2.36 12.67
C PHE A 313 8.65 1.58 12.13
N LEU A 314 8.12 0.64 12.89
CA LEU A 314 6.92 -0.10 12.51
C LEU A 314 5.68 0.80 12.50
N PHE A 315 5.57 1.72 13.44
CA PHE A 315 4.50 2.72 13.50
C PHE A 315 4.59 3.70 12.30
N GLU A 316 5.79 4.16 11.94
CA GLU A 316 5.96 4.95 10.72
C GLU A 316 5.47 4.17 9.49
N SER A 317 5.80 2.88 9.39
CA SER A 317 5.33 2.05 8.29
C SER A 317 3.81 1.85 8.29
N LEU A 318 3.18 1.72 9.46
CA LEU A 318 1.72 1.67 9.63
C LEU A 318 1.06 2.96 9.13
N CYS A 319 1.57 4.10 9.57
CA CYS A 319 1.08 5.41 9.17
C CYS A 319 1.23 5.65 7.66
N VAL A 320 2.37 5.26 7.07
CA VAL A 320 2.60 5.37 5.62
C VAL A 320 1.64 4.47 4.83
N ARG A 321 1.34 3.23 5.30
CA ARG A 321 0.32 2.38 4.69
C ARG A 321 -1.04 3.09 4.66
N ASP A 322 -1.48 3.61 5.80
CA ASP A 322 -2.77 4.28 5.92
C ASP A 322 -2.84 5.56 5.10
N LEU A 323 -1.82 6.40 5.16
CA LEU A 323 -1.72 7.60 4.33
C LEU A 323 -1.81 7.27 2.83
N ARG A 324 -1.20 6.17 2.37
CA ARG A 324 -1.31 5.73 0.97
C ARG A 324 -2.72 5.28 0.60
N VAL A 325 -3.41 4.57 1.50
CA VAL A 325 -4.82 4.18 1.29
C VAL A 325 -5.69 5.42 1.18
N TYR A 326 -5.52 6.37 2.10
CA TYR A 326 -6.32 7.59 2.16
C TYR A 326 -6.00 8.56 1.02
N ALA A 327 -4.72 8.76 0.70
CA ALA A 327 -4.31 9.65 -0.39
C ALA A 327 -4.84 9.16 -1.74
N GLN A 328 -4.80 7.84 -2.00
CA GLN A 328 -5.31 7.26 -3.23
C GLN A 328 -6.80 7.56 -3.46
N ALA A 329 -7.61 7.63 -2.40
CA ALA A 329 -9.04 7.92 -2.49
C ALA A 329 -9.35 9.39 -2.86
N ILE A 330 -8.37 10.27 -2.73
CA ILE A 330 -8.49 11.70 -3.07
C ILE A 330 -7.50 12.11 -4.16
N ASP A 331 -7.15 11.17 -5.06
CA ASP A 331 -6.23 11.40 -6.19
C ASP A 331 -4.85 11.91 -5.79
N GLY A 332 -4.32 11.43 -4.68
CA GLY A 332 -3.02 11.80 -4.15
C GLY A 332 -2.03 10.66 -4.10
N ASP A 333 -0.75 11.04 -4.07
CA ASP A 333 0.40 10.17 -3.88
C ASP A 333 1.12 10.50 -2.57
N VAL A 334 1.81 9.50 -2.00
CA VAL A 334 2.61 9.66 -0.78
C VAL A 334 4.08 9.45 -1.12
N SER A 335 4.93 10.37 -0.67
CA SER A 335 6.38 10.35 -0.85
C SER A 335 7.06 10.76 0.46
N HIS A 336 8.36 10.57 0.62
CA HIS A 336 9.13 11.16 1.72
C HIS A 336 9.92 12.39 1.25
N TYR A 337 10.33 13.26 2.18
CA TYR A 337 11.21 14.38 1.87
C TYR A 337 12.53 14.27 2.63
N LYS A 338 13.62 14.55 1.91
CA LYS A 338 14.94 14.71 2.50
C LYS A 338 15.79 15.62 1.63
N ASP A 339 16.35 16.69 2.24
CA ASP A 339 17.27 17.59 1.56
C ASP A 339 18.75 17.31 1.92
N SER A 340 19.65 18.06 1.27
CA SER A 340 21.09 17.97 1.52
C SER A 340 21.53 18.52 2.87
N ASN A 341 20.70 19.30 3.55
CA ASN A 341 20.97 19.90 4.86
C ASN A 341 20.48 19.03 6.01
N GLY A 342 19.88 17.85 5.69
CA GLY A 342 19.36 16.93 6.66
C GLY A 342 17.94 17.27 7.17
N LEU A 343 17.24 18.21 6.52
CA LEU A 343 15.83 18.45 6.77
C LEU A 343 15.00 17.32 6.14
N GLU A 344 14.15 16.69 6.94
CA GLU A 344 13.35 15.53 6.53
C GLU A 344 11.87 15.76 6.86
N ALA A 345 10.97 15.12 6.11
CA ALA A 345 9.61 14.85 6.49
C ALA A 345 9.30 13.38 6.18
N ASP A 346 8.64 12.70 7.12
CA ASP A 346 8.38 11.27 7.02
C ASP A 346 7.43 10.95 5.86
N ALA A 347 6.42 11.82 5.64
CA ALA A 347 5.56 11.70 4.47
C ALA A 347 5.16 13.09 3.91
N ILE A 348 5.01 13.15 2.59
CA ILE A 348 4.37 14.24 1.85
C ILE A 348 3.19 13.64 1.12
N VAL A 349 1.99 14.16 1.36
CA VAL A 349 0.79 13.83 0.59
C VAL A 349 0.63 14.89 -0.49
N HIS A 350 0.65 14.50 -1.76
CA HIS A 350 0.61 15.42 -2.91
C HIS A 350 -0.52 15.04 -3.85
N LEU A 351 -1.46 15.95 -4.07
CA LEU A 351 -2.61 15.76 -4.95
C LEU A 351 -2.29 16.16 -6.38
N ARG A 352 -3.05 15.63 -7.33
CA ARG A 352 -2.88 15.94 -8.76
C ARG A 352 -3.11 17.40 -9.13
N ASP A 353 -3.89 18.14 -8.33
CA ASP A 353 -4.10 19.58 -8.50
C ASP A 353 -2.90 20.45 -8.06
N GLY A 354 -1.83 19.80 -7.58
CA GLY A 354 -0.61 20.42 -7.06
C GLY A 354 -0.73 20.90 -5.60
N SER A 355 -1.82 20.60 -4.91
CA SER A 355 -1.93 20.79 -3.47
C SER A 355 -1.14 19.71 -2.71
N TRP A 356 -0.52 20.07 -1.60
CA TRP A 356 0.27 19.12 -0.82
C TRP A 356 0.23 19.43 0.67
N GLY A 357 0.50 18.40 1.47
CA GLY A 357 0.66 18.49 2.92
C GLY A 357 1.89 17.71 3.38
N ALA A 358 2.52 18.16 4.46
CA ALA A 358 3.68 17.49 5.04
C ALA A 358 3.34 16.86 6.39
N VAL A 359 3.89 15.68 6.63
CA VAL A 359 3.61 14.85 7.80
C VAL A 359 4.93 14.41 8.44
N GLU A 360 5.05 14.65 9.75
CA GLU A 360 6.01 14.01 10.62
C GLU A 360 5.28 12.95 11.45
N ILE A 361 5.86 11.77 11.59
CA ILE A 361 5.27 10.64 12.30
C ILE A 361 6.05 10.41 13.60
N LYS A 362 5.38 10.50 14.73
CA LYS A 362 5.99 10.34 16.05
C LYS A 362 5.12 9.47 16.94
N LEU A 363 5.73 8.47 17.57
CA LEU A 363 4.99 7.56 18.44
C LEU A 363 4.45 8.31 19.68
N GLY A 364 5.28 9.14 20.27
CA GLY A 364 4.97 9.86 21.53
C GLY A 364 4.70 11.34 21.34
N THR A 365 3.95 11.91 22.29
CA THR A 365 3.61 13.35 22.30
C THR A 365 4.79 14.25 22.67
N ASN A 366 5.82 13.73 23.34
CA ASN A 366 7.01 14.49 23.74
C ASN A 366 7.84 15.00 22.56
N GLU A 367 7.69 14.41 21.38
CA GLU A 367 8.42 14.79 20.17
C GLU A 367 7.67 15.79 19.29
N VAL A 368 6.41 16.09 19.61
CA VAL A 368 5.52 16.95 18.81
C VAL A 368 6.13 18.33 18.56
N ASP A 369 6.71 18.97 19.56
CA ASP A 369 7.32 20.29 19.41
C ASP A 369 8.50 20.30 18.43
N LYS A 370 9.32 19.26 18.48
CA LYS A 370 10.46 19.10 17.57
C LYS A 370 9.98 18.83 16.15
N ALA A 371 9.01 17.94 15.98
CA ALA A 371 8.39 17.59 14.70
C ALA A 371 7.71 18.82 14.07
N ALA A 372 6.92 19.58 14.84
CA ALA A 372 6.29 20.80 14.37
C ALA A 372 7.31 21.84 13.89
N LYS A 373 8.40 22.05 14.62
CA LYS A 373 9.49 22.94 14.20
C LYS A 373 10.14 22.50 12.89
N ASN A 374 10.29 21.20 12.65
CA ASN A 374 10.82 20.65 11.40
C ASN A 374 9.87 20.94 10.24
N LEU A 375 8.58 20.68 10.40
CA LEU A 375 7.55 20.96 9.39
C LEU A 375 7.49 22.46 9.03
N LEU A 376 7.58 23.34 10.03
CA LEU A 376 7.64 24.79 9.81
C LEU A 376 8.88 25.18 9.00
N LYS A 377 10.05 24.65 9.33
CA LYS A 377 11.28 24.86 8.54
C LYS A 377 11.12 24.38 7.09
N LEU A 378 10.49 23.22 6.90
CA LEU A 378 10.20 22.72 5.54
C LEU A 378 9.31 23.71 4.79
N ARG A 379 8.18 24.13 5.37
CA ARG A 379 7.30 25.13 4.78
C ARG A 379 8.07 26.39 4.37
N ASP A 380 8.90 26.92 5.28
CA ASP A 380 9.63 28.18 5.09
C ASP A 380 10.78 28.04 4.06
N SER A 381 11.24 26.82 3.77
CA SER A 381 12.24 26.54 2.74
C SER A 381 11.66 26.46 1.32
N ILE A 382 10.33 26.36 1.18
CA ILE A 382 9.66 26.23 -0.12
C ILE A 382 9.54 27.60 -0.81
N ASN A 383 9.98 27.65 -2.06
CA ASN A 383 9.79 28.84 -2.91
C ASN A 383 8.32 28.90 -3.40
N THR A 384 7.52 29.76 -2.77
CA THR A 384 6.10 29.92 -3.05
C THR A 384 5.79 30.60 -4.40
N GLU A 385 6.78 31.18 -5.08
CA GLU A 385 6.63 31.66 -6.47
C GLU A 385 6.55 30.51 -7.48
N ARG A 386 7.08 29.33 -7.11
CA ARG A 386 7.15 28.16 -7.99
C ARG A 386 6.24 27.01 -7.60
N MET A 387 5.78 26.99 -6.35
CA MET A 387 4.95 25.94 -5.82
C MET A 387 3.97 26.49 -4.80
N LYS A 388 2.76 25.87 -4.71
CA LYS A 388 1.80 26.23 -3.66
C LYS A 388 2.41 26.04 -2.27
N SER A 389 2.04 26.89 -1.31
CA SER A 389 2.29 26.61 0.10
C SER A 389 1.58 25.33 0.51
N PRO A 390 2.08 24.59 1.52
CA PRO A 390 1.38 23.39 2.00
C PRO A 390 -0.04 23.74 2.45
N SER A 391 -0.97 22.85 2.15
CA SER A 391 -2.35 22.95 2.62
C SER A 391 -2.43 22.71 4.11
N PHE A 392 -1.64 21.76 4.60
CA PHE A 392 -1.51 21.45 6.02
C PHE A 392 -0.09 21.01 6.39
N LEU A 393 0.23 21.15 7.66
CA LEU A 393 1.37 20.54 8.33
C LEU A 393 0.82 19.69 9.46
N MET A 394 1.20 18.41 9.52
CA MET A 394 0.63 17.45 10.47
C MET A 394 1.71 16.68 11.21
N VAL A 395 1.59 16.60 12.53
CA VAL A 395 2.30 15.58 13.32
C VAL A 395 1.32 14.44 13.60
N LEU A 396 1.56 13.30 12.97
CA LEU A 396 0.75 12.09 13.12
C LEU A 396 1.31 11.26 14.29
N THR A 397 0.44 10.91 15.26
CA THR A 397 0.88 10.32 16.53
C THR A 397 0.09 9.07 16.91
N ALA A 398 0.60 8.30 17.88
CA ALA A 398 -0.17 7.29 18.62
C ALA A 398 -0.81 7.87 19.90
N GLY A 399 -0.95 9.20 19.98
CA GLY A 399 -1.56 9.88 21.13
C GLY A 399 -3.08 9.80 21.13
N GLU A 400 -3.69 10.58 22.05
CA GLU A 400 -5.14 10.58 22.29
C GLU A 400 -5.84 11.77 21.63
N PHE A 401 -5.23 12.97 21.64
CA PHE A 401 -5.90 14.23 21.27
C PHE A 401 -5.49 14.72 19.89
N ALA A 402 -6.48 15.00 19.04
CA ALA A 402 -6.32 15.79 17.83
C ALA A 402 -6.58 17.26 18.13
N TYR A 403 -5.67 18.13 17.75
CA TYR A 403 -5.80 19.58 17.94
C TYR A 403 -4.91 20.36 16.97
N GLN A 404 -5.28 21.63 16.74
CA GLN A 404 -4.43 22.55 16.02
C GLN A 404 -3.58 23.38 16.99
N ARG A 405 -2.28 23.41 16.77
CA ARG A 405 -1.32 24.23 17.52
C ARG A 405 -1.45 25.71 17.14
N LYS A 406 -0.98 26.61 18.00
CA LYS A 406 -0.96 28.06 17.72
C LYS A 406 -0.11 28.45 16.50
N ASP A 407 0.88 27.64 16.13
CA ASP A 407 1.73 27.82 14.95
C ASP A 407 1.11 27.25 13.65
N GLY A 408 -0.14 26.73 13.73
CA GLY A 408 -0.90 26.21 12.58
C GLY A 408 -0.61 24.74 12.24
N VAL A 409 0.29 24.06 12.98
CA VAL A 409 0.54 22.64 12.80
C VAL A 409 -0.58 21.83 13.46
N SER A 410 -1.17 20.90 12.76
CA SER A 410 -2.15 19.95 13.31
C SER A 410 -1.45 18.78 13.97
N VAL A 411 -1.88 18.39 15.15
CA VAL A 411 -1.49 17.14 15.81
C VAL A 411 -2.66 16.19 15.71
N VAL A 412 -2.46 15.03 15.10
CA VAL A 412 -3.55 14.08 14.79
C VAL A 412 -3.15 12.68 15.24
N PRO A 413 -3.93 12.03 16.11
CA PRO A 413 -3.80 10.61 16.38
C PRO A 413 -4.15 9.78 15.15
N ILE A 414 -3.39 8.69 14.89
CA ILE A 414 -3.72 7.78 13.80
C ILE A 414 -5.12 7.15 13.96
N GLY A 415 -5.58 6.99 15.21
CA GLY A 415 -6.92 6.50 15.52
C GLY A 415 -8.06 7.50 15.26
N CYS A 416 -7.75 8.72 14.74
CA CYS A 416 -8.76 9.66 14.26
C CYS A 416 -8.77 9.82 12.75
N LEU A 417 -7.75 9.28 12.02
CA LEU A 417 -7.50 9.61 10.61
C LEU A 417 -8.33 8.76 9.65
N SER A 418 -8.84 9.40 8.57
CA SER A 418 -9.51 8.76 7.43
C SER A 418 -9.14 9.45 6.12
N ALA A 419 -9.68 8.95 5.00
CA ALA A 419 -9.53 9.57 3.67
C ALA A 419 -10.47 10.77 3.51
N THR A 420 -11.76 10.52 3.62
CA THR A 420 -12.89 11.45 3.42
C THR A 420 -13.71 11.57 4.69
N GLU A 421 -14.62 12.51 4.71
CA GLU A 421 -15.55 12.67 5.84
C GLU A 421 -16.42 11.42 6.03
N VAL A 422 -16.62 11.07 7.29
CA VAL A 422 -17.58 10.04 7.70
C VAL A 422 -18.91 10.75 7.96
N GLU A 423 -19.95 10.35 7.23
CA GLU A 423 -21.32 10.84 7.42
C GLU A 423 -21.91 10.42 8.79
#